data_68dd099bd236b89e56738d625b72d855
#
_entry.id   68dd099bd236b89e56738d625b72d855
#
_cell.length_a   1.000
_cell.length_b   1.000
_cell.length_c   1.000
_cell.angle_alpha   90.00
_cell.angle_beta   90.00
_cell.angle_gamma   90.00
#
_symmetry.space_group_name_H-M   'P 1'
#
loop_
_entity.id
_entity.type
_entity.pdbx_description
1 polymer ?
#
loop_
_entity_poly.entity_id
_entity_poly.type
_entity_poly.pdbx_seq_one_letter_code
_entity_poly.pdbx_strand_id
1 'polypeptide(L)'
;MKTTVKKNLIIFHSVREFEELHHRLLEEYGRATMLVSWRMKRELGFTIRHHKGLAEHDKDTWEIMKSEGFHNRYHYEMQVHLDFYNEAQMSWFVLRYLNNER
;
A
#
# COMPACT_ATOMS: atom_id res chain seq x y z
N MET A 1 -5.90 6.19 -5.58
CA MET A 1 -5.04 5.16 -4.98
C MET A 1 -5.87 4.30 -4.03
N LYS A 2 -5.81 3.01 -4.19
CA LYS A 2 -6.61 2.09 -3.38
C LYS A 2 -5.79 1.63 -2.17
N THR A 3 -6.11 2.16 -1.01
CA THR A 3 -5.40 1.85 0.23
C THR A 3 -6.39 1.57 1.35
N THR A 4 -5.94 0.77 2.30
CA THR A 4 -6.67 0.52 3.55
C THR A 4 -5.80 1.01 4.70
N VAL A 5 -6.36 1.83 5.56
CA VAL A 5 -5.66 2.35 6.74
C VAL A 5 -6.25 1.70 7.99
N LYS A 6 -5.39 1.02 8.74
CA LYS A 6 -5.73 0.40 10.02
C LYS A 6 -4.83 0.99 11.10
N LYS A 7 -5.01 0.56 12.34
CA LYS A 7 -4.14 1.01 13.40
C LYS A 7 -2.69 0.60 13.11
N ASN A 8 -1.81 1.58 12.97
CA ASN A 8 -0.38 1.38 12.72
C ASN A 8 -0.05 0.62 11.42
N LEU A 9 -1.00 0.51 10.50
CA LEU A 9 -0.81 -0.26 9.27
C LEU A 9 -1.49 0.43 8.09
N ILE A 10 -0.75 0.59 7.00
CA ILE A 10 -1.31 1.04 5.73
C ILE A 10 -1.08 -0.07 4.71
N ILE A 11 -2.15 -0.46 4.03
CA ILE A 11 -2.12 -1.51 3.01
C ILE A 11 -2.34 -0.90 1.64
N PHE A 12 -1.37 -1.08 0.74
CA PHE A 12 -1.53 -0.80 -0.68
C PHE A 12 -1.94 -2.09 -1.36
N HIS A 13 -3.04 -2.07 -2.10
CA HIS A 13 -3.62 -3.27 -2.69
C HIS A 13 -2.97 -3.72 -3.98
N SER A 14 -1.95 -2.99 -4.44
CA SER A 14 -1.08 -3.44 -5.52
C SER A 14 0.31 -2.84 -5.35
N VAL A 15 1.30 -3.56 -5.85
CA VAL A 15 2.69 -3.07 -5.86
C VAL A 15 2.79 -1.79 -6.70
N ARG A 16 2.03 -1.72 -7.78
CA ARG A 16 2.02 -0.56 -8.67
C ARG A 16 1.59 0.72 -7.95
N GLU A 17 0.54 0.64 -7.14
CA GLU A 17 0.06 1.80 -6.38
C GLU A 17 1.10 2.28 -5.37
N PHE A 18 1.78 1.35 -4.72
CA PHE A 18 2.86 1.69 -3.82
C PHE A 18 4.05 2.32 -4.56
N GLU A 19 4.37 1.84 -5.75
CA GLU A 19 5.50 2.36 -6.52
C GLU A 19 5.37 3.84 -6.82
N GLU A 20 4.18 4.33 -7.11
CA GLU A 20 3.95 5.75 -7.34
C GLU A 20 4.34 6.58 -6.13
N LEU A 21 3.93 6.16 -4.95
CA LEU A 21 4.34 6.81 -3.71
C LEU A 21 5.83 6.63 -3.45
N HIS A 22 6.36 5.44 -3.72
CA HIS A 22 7.76 5.12 -3.51
C HIS A 22 8.67 6.05 -4.33
N HIS A 23 8.30 6.36 -5.56
CA HIS A 23 9.04 7.33 -6.37
C HIS A 23 9.09 8.71 -5.71
N ARG A 24 7.99 9.18 -5.16
CA ARG A 24 7.96 10.44 -4.43
C ARG A 24 8.90 10.42 -3.23
N LEU A 25 8.87 9.33 -2.48
CA LEU A 25 9.74 9.18 -1.31
C LEU A 25 11.21 9.15 -1.72
N LEU A 26 11.54 8.47 -2.81
CA LEU A 26 12.91 8.44 -3.33
C LEU A 26 13.39 9.82 -3.78
N GLU A 27 12.51 10.62 -4.34
CA GLU A 27 12.85 11.99 -4.73
C GLU A 27 13.12 12.88 -3.52
N GLU A 28 12.33 12.71 -2.45
CA GLU A 28 12.50 13.51 -1.22
C GLU A 28 13.69 13.05 -0.39
N TYR A 29 14.00 11.76 -0.35
CA TYR A 29 15.02 11.20 0.54
C TYR A 29 16.27 10.72 -0.20
N GLY A 30 16.31 10.86 -1.52
CA GLY A 30 17.43 10.45 -2.35
C GLY A 30 17.25 9.07 -2.98
N ARG A 31 17.98 8.82 -4.06
CA ARG A 31 17.81 7.63 -4.89
C ARG A 31 18.84 6.53 -4.66
N ALA A 32 19.80 6.77 -3.82
CA ALA A 32 20.90 5.85 -3.74
C ALA A 32 20.80 4.93 -2.54
N THR A 33 20.66 3.65 -2.76
CA THR A 33 21.18 2.64 -1.85
C THR A 33 20.32 2.27 -0.65
N MET A 34 20.81 1.29 0.09
CA MET A 34 20.25 0.83 1.37
C MET A 34 20.07 1.96 2.39
N LEU A 35 20.89 2.99 2.29
CA LEU A 35 20.80 4.14 3.19
C LEU A 35 19.47 4.89 3.05
N VAL A 36 18.89 4.90 1.85
CA VAL A 36 17.59 5.55 1.62
C VAL A 36 16.49 4.81 2.37
N SER A 37 16.45 3.49 2.25
CA SER A 37 15.45 2.69 2.98
C SER A 37 15.58 2.87 4.48
N TRP A 38 16.82 2.91 4.98
CA TRP A 38 17.08 3.11 6.39
C TRP A 38 16.64 4.50 6.85
N ARG A 39 16.93 5.53 6.06
CA ARG A 39 16.47 6.90 6.35
C ARG A 39 14.96 7.00 6.38
N MET A 40 14.28 6.38 5.42
CA MET A 40 12.81 6.37 5.39
C MET A 40 12.24 5.71 6.62
N LYS A 41 12.77 4.56 7.02
CA LYS A 41 12.33 3.88 8.24
C LYS A 41 12.53 4.74 9.47
N ARG A 42 13.69 5.38 9.58
CA ARG A 42 14.03 6.19 10.73
C ARG A 42 13.21 7.48 10.81
N GLU A 43 13.04 8.18 9.69
CA GLU A 43 12.36 9.47 9.65
C GLU A 43 10.84 9.35 9.53
N LEU A 44 10.37 8.37 8.79
CA LEU A 44 8.93 8.16 8.59
C LEU A 44 8.32 7.15 9.53
N GLY A 45 9.14 6.31 10.14
CA GLY A 45 8.71 5.42 11.22
C GLY A 45 7.96 4.18 10.77
N PHE A 46 8.30 3.61 9.62
CA PHE A 46 7.65 2.39 9.15
C PHE A 46 8.66 1.37 8.60
N THR A 47 8.20 0.13 8.49
CA THR A 47 8.87 -0.93 7.74
C THR A 47 7.97 -1.37 6.61
N ILE A 48 8.58 -1.84 5.52
CA ILE A 48 7.85 -2.28 4.33
C ILE A 48 7.82 -3.80 4.29
N ARG A 49 6.64 -4.35 4.04
CA ARG A 49 6.44 -5.79 3.95
C ARG A 49 5.56 -6.10 2.75
N HIS A 50 5.97 -7.06 1.92
CA HIS A 50 5.12 -7.57 0.85
C HIS A 50 4.27 -8.70 1.39
N HIS A 51 2.99 -8.70 1.06
CA HIS A 51 2.04 -9.66 1.57
C HIS A 51 1.09 -10.13 0.48
N LYS A 52 0.90 -11.44 0.37
CA LYS A 52 -0.07 -12.02 -0.55
C LYS A 52 -1.41 -12.08 0.17
N GLY A 53 -2.29 -11.16 -0.20
CA GLY A 53 -3.61 -11.04 0.42
C GLY A 53 -4.72 -11.62 -0.43
N LEU A 54 -5.86 -11.83 0.18
CA LEU A 54 -7.07 -12.26 -0.49
C LEU A 54 -7.99 -11.07 -0.67
N ALA A 55 -8.44 -10.83 -1.89
CA ALA A 55 -9.34 -9.72 -2.20
C ALA A 55 -10.56 -10.23 -2.95
N GLU A 56 -11.67 -9.54 -2.76
CA GLU A 56 -12.90 -9.84 -3.46
C GLU A 56 -12.96 -9.06 -4.76
N HIS A 57 -13.38 -9.71 -5.84
CA HIS A 57 -13.63 -9.01 -7.10
C HIS A 57 -14.74 -7.99 -6.91
N ASP A 58 -14.65 -6.87 -7.62
CA ASP A 58 -15.73 -5.89 -7.62
C ASP A 58 -17.03 -6.53 -8.18
N LYS A 59 -18.16 -5.92 -7.85
CA LYS A 59 -19.46 -6.47 -8.17
C LYS A 59 -19.63 -6.74 -9.67
N ASP A 60 -19.26 -5.78 -10.51
CA ASP A 60 -19.45 -5.89 -11.95
C ASP A 60 -18.57 -6.98 -12.55
N THR A 61 -17.31 -7.06 -12.14
CA THR A 61 -16.39 -8.11 -12.57
C THR A 61 -16.89 -9.48 -12.13
N TRP A 62 -17.34 -9.59 -10.88
CA TRP A 62 -17.86 -10.84 -10.36
C TRP A 62 -19.10 -11.32 -11.13
N GLU A 63 -20.02 -10.41 -11.48
CA GLU A 63 -21.20 -10.78 -12.26
C GLU A 63 -20.83 -11.38 -13.62
N ILE A 64 -19.85 -10.82 -14.28
CA ILE A 64 -19.34 -11.33 -15.56
C ILE A 64 -18.68 -12.71 -15.36
N MET A 65 -17.81 -12.82 -14.37
CA MET A 65 -17.13 -14.08 -14.08
C MET A 65 -18.10 -15.20 -13.72
N LYS A 66 -19.09 -14.88 -12.91
CA LYS A 66 -20.11 -15.82 -12.49
C LYS A 66 -20.91 -16.36 -13.70
N SER A 67 -21.24 -15.49 -14.66
CA SER A 67 -21.93 -15.90 -15.87
C SER A 67 -21.08 -16.80 -16.76
N GLU A 68 -19.77 -16.71 -16.66
CA GLU A 68 -18.81 -17.54 -17.38
C GLU A 68 -18.45 -18.85 -16.64
N GLY A 69 -19.05 -19.10 -15.50
CA GLY A 69 -18.87 -20.34 -14.75
C GLY A 69 -17.84 -20.33 -13.65
N PHE A 70 -17.28 -19.15 -13.32
CA PHE A 70 -16.36 -19.05 -12.19
C PHE A 70 -17.13 -19.17 -10.87
N HIS A 71 -16.53 -19.87 -9.90
CA HIS A 71 -17.17 -20.14 -8.62
C HIS A 71 -16.55 -19.37 -7.46
N ASN A 72 -15.35 -18.83 -7.63
CA ASN A 72 -14.64 -18.15 -6.57
C ASN A 72 -14.63 -16.64 -6.81
N ARG A 73 -15.28 -15.89 -5.93
CA ARG A 73 -15.35 -14.43 -5.99
C ARG A 73 -14.09 -13.74 -5.45
N TYR A 74 -13.16 -14.49 -4.90
CA TYR A 74 -11.93 -13.97 -4.32
C TYR A 74 -10.74 -14.27 -5.23
N HIS A 75 -9.75 -13.42 -5.15
CA HIS A 75 -8.48 -13.63 -5.83
C HIS A 75 -7.34 -13.22 -4.91
N TYR A 76 -6.14 -13.72 -5.20
CA TYR A 76 -4.96 -13.27 -4.50
C TYR A 76 -4.40 -12.01 -5.14
N GLU A 77 -3.94 -11.09 -4.29
CA GLU A 77 -3.24 -9.90 -4.75
C GLU A 77 -1.97 -9.71 -3.95
N MET A 78 -0.94 -9.18 -4.60
CA MET A 78 0.29 -8.81 -3.90
C MET A 78 0.10 -7.43 -3.31
N GLN A 79 0.11 -7.35 -2.01
CA GLN A 79 -0.06 -6.12 -1.25
C GLN A 79 1.28 -5.63 -0.74
N VAL A 80 1.38 -4.32 -0.53
CA VAL A 80 2.49 -3.72 0.19
C VAL A 80 1.95 -3.17 1.50
N HIS A 81 2.51 -3.63 2.59
CA HIS A 81 2.12 -3.21 3.93
C HIS A 81 3.20 -2.30 4.50
N LEU A 82 2.78 -1.14 5.00
CA LEU A 82 3.63 -0.25 5.76
C LEU A 82 3.26 -0.40 7.23
N ASP A 83 4.16 -1.02 7.99
CA ASP A 83 3.97 -1.24 9.42
C ASP A 83 4.63 -0.09 10.19
N PHE A 84 3.83 0.78 10.78
CA PHE A 84 4.32 1.95 11.51
C PHE A 84 4.64 1.61 12.97
N TYR A 85 5.69 2.24 13.49
CA TYR A 85 6.08 2.03 14.88
C TYR A 85 5.12 2.69 15.86
N ASN A 86 4.49 3.79 15.45
CA ASN A 86 3.49 4.44 16.28
C ASN A 86 2.44 5.15 15.42
N GLU A 87 1.33 5.43 16.05
CA GLU A 87 0.15 6.00 15.41
C GLU A 87 0.35 7.45 14.98
N ALA A 88 1.12 8.21 15.72
CA ALA A 88 1.38 9.61 15.39
C ALA A 88 2.15 9.75 14.08
N GLN A 89 3.18 8.91 13.88
CA GLN A 89 3.93 8.92 12.63
C GLN A 89 3.08 8.47 11.45
N MET A 90 2.21 7.48 11.65
CA MET A 90 1.27 7.05 10.61
C MET A 90 0.30 8.16 10.24
N SER A 91 -0.26 8.85 11.22
CA SER A 91 -1.19 9.95 10.97
C SER A 91 -0.54 11.07 10.19
N TRP A 92 0.69 11.44 10.55
CA TRP A 92 1.46 12.45 9.81
C TRP A 92 1.69 12.01 8.36
N PHE A 93 2.06 10.75 8.17
CA PHE A 93 2.31 10.18 6.84
C PHE A 93 1.05 10.23 5.96
N VAL A 94 -0.08 9.84 6.51
CA VAL A 94 -1.38 9.88 5.81
C VAL A 94 -1.69 11.30 5.36
N LEU A 95 -1.54 12.27 6.26
CA LEU A 95 -1.82 13.67 5.94
C LEU A 95 -0.91 14.20 4.84
N ARG A 96 0.36 13.84 4.88
CA ARG A 96 1.33 14.38 3.92
C ARG A 96 1.24 13.71 2.55
N TYR A 97 1.07 12.39 2.50
CA TYR A 97 1.21 11.64 1.26
C TYR A 97 -0.09 11.10 0.70
N LEU A 98 -1.06 10.78 1.52
CA LEU A 98 -2.30 10.15 1.06
C LEU A 98 -3.46 11.11 0.93
N ASN A 99 -3.57 12.11 1.78
CA ASN A 99 -4.67 13.08 1.71
C ASN A 99 -4.48 14.17 0.66
N ASN A 100 -3.30 14.28 0.07
CA ASN A 100 -3.01 15.29 -0.95
C ASN A 100 -3.29 14.81 -2.37
N GLU A 101 -3.86 13.63 -2.53
CA GLU A 101 -4.26 13.09 -3.82
C GLU A 101 -5.65 13.57 -4.18
N ARG A 102 -5.71 14.60 -4.93
CA ARG A 102 -6.97 15.13 -5.44
C ARG A 102 -6.85 15.48 -6.91
#